data_d0661d34dcf59bcc695b15f16710268c
#
_entry.id   d0661d34dcf59bcc695b15f16710268c
#
_cell.length_a   1.000
_cell.length_b   1.000
_cell.length_c   1.000
_cell.angle_alpha   90.00
_cell.angle_beta   90.00
_cell.angle_gamma   90.00
#
_symmetry.space_group_name_H-M   'P 1'
#
loop_
_entity.id
_entity.type
_entity.pdbx_description
1 polymer ?
#
loop_
_entity_poly.entity_id
_entity_poly.type
_entity_poly.pdbx_seq_one_letter_code
_entity_poly.pdbx_strand_id
1 'polypeptide(L)'
;MTSISNRKNDIATSHTSPPSPAPTQAPRINGSRWDQRYSQEAWSEIPDPELVDLAKPLKAGKALDLGCGTGRNALWLAGQGWSVTGVDSSYVGLSQAMARARRLNLSLELLHLDLTEYIPSIGQYQLAIIANLHFGEPMRTGLFEIAKSSLEIGGYLYFLGRHKDSVGHRGPSDPDLLFNEEELRDRLTEWEIVLISRADRNSSSERPAPTNVIGWAKRVGQYGRLIEKTSTPR
;
A
#
# COMPACT_ATOMS: atom_id res chain seq x y z
N MET A 1 -52.32 -15.01 -68.68
CA MET A 1 -51.25 -16.01 -68.56
C MET A 1 -50.28 -15.50 -67.54
N THR A 2 -50.39 -16.03 -66.32
CA THR A 2 -49.76 -15.51 -65.11
C THR A 2 -48.60 -16.41 -64.74
N SER A 3 -47.37 -15.87 -64.72
CA SER A 3 -46.17 -16.61 -64.34
C SER A 3 -45.86 -16.36 -62.85
N ILE A 4 -45.75 -17.41 -62.08
CA ILE A 4 -45.40 -17.41 -60.66
C ILE A 4 -43.88 -17.59 -60.52
N SER A 5 -43.20 -16.56 -59.96
CA SER A 5 -41.76 -16.64 -59.66
C SER A 5 -41.58 -17.06 -58.20
N ASN A 6 -40.87 -18.14 -58.01
CA ASN A 6 -40.52 -18.76 -56.71
C ASN A 6 -39.22 -18.14 -56.24
N ARG A 7 -39.25 -17.27 -55.17
CA ARG A 7 -38.03 -16.81 -54.50
C ARG A 7 -37.74 -17.71 -53.31
N LYS A 8 -36.61 -18.37 -53.32
CA LYS A 8 -36.03 -19.10 -52.20
C LYS A 8 -35.54 -18.09 -51.18
N ASN A 9 -35.97 -18.25 -49.91
CA ASN A 9 -35.47 -17.52 -48.79
C ASN A 9 -34.13 -18.13 -48.35
N ASP A 10 -33.02 -17.43 -48.58
CA ASP A 10 -31.73 -17.73 -47.96
C ASP A 10 -31.78 -17.15 -46.54
N ILE A 11 -31.85 -18.07 -45.53
CA ILE A 11 -31.69 -17.75 -44.13
C ILE A 11 -30.23 -17.66 -43.87
N ALA A 12 -29.70 -16.43 -43.77
CA ALA A 12 -28.35 -16.17 -43.27
C ALA A 12 -28.31 -16.45 -41.75
N THR A 13 -27.67 -17.51 -41.37
CA THR A 13 -27.34 -17.80 -39.96
C THR A 13 -26.22 -16.90 -39.51
N SER A 14 -26.54 -15.82 -38.81
CA SER A 14 -25.56 -14.99 -38.13
C SER A 14 -24.98 -15.75 -36.92
N HIS A 15 -23.75 -16.24 -37.03
CA HIS A 15 -23.00 -16.71 -35.89
C HIS A 15 -22.55 -15.51 -35.05
N THR A 16 -23.33 -15.18 -34.02
CA THR A 16 -22.87 -14.26 -32.98
C THR A 16 -21.96 -15.03 -32.02
N SER A 17 -20.69 -14.70 -32.05
CA SER A 17 -19.74 -15.18 -31.01
C SER A 17 -20.24 -14.77 -29.60
N PRO A 18 -20.08 -15.64 -28.60
CA PRO A 18 -20.46 -15.26 -27.23
C PRO A 18 -19.65 -14.05 -26.78
N PRO A 19 -20.25 -13.13 -25.99
CA PRO A 19 -19.53 -11.99 -25.47
C PRO A 19 -18.34 -12.44 -24.64
N SER A 20 -17.19 -11.80 -24.83
CA SER A 20 -16.01 -12.01 -23.98
C SER A 20 -16.41 -11.87 -22.51
N PRO A 21 -15.88 -12.73 -21.62
CA PRO A 21 -16.14 -12.58 -20.20
C PRO A 21 -15.71 -11.19 -19.75
N ALA A 22 -16.57 -10.53 -18.97
CA ALA A 22 -16.26 -9.23 -18.37
C ALA A 22 -14.93 -9.35 -17.58
N PRO A 23 -14.06 -8.31 -17.59
CA PRO A 23 -12.84 -8.35 -16.83
C PRO A 23 -13.15 -8.63 -15.37
N THR A 24 -12.52 -9.65 -14.81
CA THR A 24 -12.63 -10.00 -13.40
C THR A 24 -12.21 -8.77 -12.58
N GLN A 25 -13.16 -8.15 -11.90
CA GLN A 25 -12.86 -6.99 -11.04
C GLN A 25 -11.86 -7.44 -9.98
N ALA A 26 -10.80 -6.64 -9.80
CA ALA A 26 -9.86 -6.86 -8.70
C ALA A 26 -10.62 -6.94 -7.36
N PRO A 27 -10.18 -7.78 -6.41
CA PRO A 27 -10.85 -7.91 -5.12
C PRO A 27 -10.82 -6.54 -4.41
N ARG A 28 -12.01 -6.01 -4.08
CA ARG A 28 -12.14 -4.76 -3.34
C ARG A 28 -11.75 -4.96 -1.87
N ILE A 29 -11.11 -3.94 -1.29
CA ILE A 29 -10.83 -3.93 0.15
C ILE A 29 -12.15 -3.76 0.90
N ASN A 30 -12.43 -4.69 1.82
CA ASN A 30 -13.68 -4.62 2.60
C ASN A 30 -13.57 -3.57 3.71
N GLY A 31 -13.87 -2.30 3.39
CA GLY A 31 -13.88 -1.19 4.34
C GLY A 31 -14.79 -1.44 5.54
N SER A 32 -15.93 -2.09 5.37
CA SER A 32 -16.87 -2.39 6.46
C SER A 32 -16.29 -3.33 7.51
N ARG A 33 -15.42 -4.27 7.13
CA ARG A 33 -14.69 -5.12 8.07
C ARG A 33 -13.73 -4.30 8.94
N TRP A 34 -13.06 -3.32 8.37
CA TRP A 34 -12.17 -2.44 9.10
C TRP A 34 -12.94 -1.45 9.97
N ASP A 35 -14.09 -0.94 9.50
CA ASP A 35 -15.00 -0.11 10.30
C ASP A 35 -15.42 -0.84 11.59
N GLN A 36 -15.81 -2.12 11.47
CA GLN A 36 -16.16 -2.93 12.62
C GLN A 36 -14.97 -3.06 13.60
N ARG A 37 -13.78 -3.35 13.09
CA ARG A 37 -12.58 -3.50 13.94
C ARG A 37 -12.20 -2.20 14.63
N TYR A 38 -12.20 -1.07 13.91
CA TYR A 38 -11.89 0.24 14.49
C TYR A 38 -12.95 0.71 15.50
N SER A 39 -14.19 0.22 15.40
CA SER A 39 -15.23 0.51 16.39
C SER A 39 -15.13 -0.34 17.66
N GLN A 40 -14.57 -1.53 17.57
CA GLN A 40 -14.55 -2.51 18.68
C GLN A 40 -13.22 -2.59 19.42
N GLU A 41 -12.11 -2.27 18.76
CA GLU A 41 -10.77 -2.42 19.31
C GLU A 41 -10.10 -1.06 19.54
N ALA A 42 -9.39 -0.91 20.66
CA ALA A 42 -8.51 0.22 20.85
C ALA A 42 -7.23 0.04 20.01
N TRP A 43 -6.92 1.03 19.19
CA TRP A 43 -5.74 1.03 18.33
C TRP A 43 -4.66 1.96 18.88
N SER A 44 -3.40 1.52 18.72
CA SER A 44 -2.26 2.30 19.17
C SER A 44 -2.25 3.69 18.53
N GLU A 45 -2.02 4.70 19.36
CA GLU A 45 -1.78 6.08 18.92
C GLU A 45 -0.28 6.35 18.69
N ILE A 46 0.58 5.43 19.11
CA ILE A 46 2.03 5.55 19.01
C ILE A 46 2.45 5.25 17.57
N PRO A 47 3.21 6.14 16.90
CA PRO A 47 3.75 5.87 15.58
C PRO A 47 4.69 4.67 15.59
N ASP A 48 4.98 4.10 14.43
CA ASP A 48 5.97 3.05 14.31
C ASP A 48 7.35 3.64 14.67
N PRO A 49 8.06 3.08 15.68
CA PRO A 49 9.32 3.65 16.14
C PRO A 49 10.39 3.66 15.05
N GLU A 50 10.40 2.66 14.18
CA GLU A 50 11.32 2.58 13.05
C GLU A 50 11.06 3.68 12.02
N LEU A 51 9.79 4.01 11.76
CA LEU A 51 9.45 5.17 10.91
C LEU A 51 9.96 6.46 11.54
N VAL A 52 9.78 6.61 12.88
CA VAL A 52 10.26 7.79 13.61
C VAL A 52 11.77 7.97 13.41
N ASP A 53 12.54 6.92 13.63
CA ASP A 53 14.01 6.96 13.53
C ASP A 53 14.48 7.23 12.11
N LEU A 54 13.83 6.61 11.11
CA LEU A 54 14.21 6.75 9.69
C LEU A 54 13.76 8.09 9.07
N ALA A 55 12.60 8.60 9.46
CA ALA A 55 12.08 9.83 8.88
C ALA A 55 12.55 11.12 9.61
N LYS A 56 12.95 11.03 10.88
CA LYS A 56 13.41 12.18 11.68
C LYS A 56 14.53 13.01 11.04
N PRO A 57 15.55 12.40 10.38
CA PRO A 57 16.61 13.17 9.72
C PRO A 57 16.18 13.80 8.39
N LEU A 58 15.01 13.48 7.85
CA LEU A 58 14.54 14.02 6.59
C LEU A 58 14.00 15.43 6.77
N LYS A 59 14.19 16.26 5.76
CA LYS A 59 13.48 17.53 5.66
C LYS A 59 12.00 17.27 5.39
N ALA A 60 11.11 17.84 6.20
CA ALA A 60 9.67 17.72 6.00
C ALA A 60 9.24 18.22 4.60
N GLY A 61 8.38 17.45 3.98
CA GLY A 61 7.81 17.68 2.66
C GLY A 61 6.40 17.13 2.59
N LYS A 62 6.01 16.49 1.48
CA LYS A 62 4.73 15.79 1.34
C LYS A 62 4.90 14.29 1.61
N ALA A 63 4.01 13.74 2.42
CA ALA A 63 3.97 12.30 2.71
C ALA A 63 2.62 11.69 2.33
N LEU A 64 2.66 10.45 1.82
CA LEU A 64 1.49 9.64 1.50
C LEU A 64 1.45 8.42 2.42
N ASP A 65 0.38 8.27 3.20
CA ASP A 65 0.16 7.11 4.08
C ASP A 65 -0.94 6.23 3.49
N LEU A 66 -0.54 5.12 2.89
CA LEU A 66 -1.43 4.15 2.25
C LEU A 66 -1.98 3.18 3.30
N GLY A 67 -3.32 3.16 3.47
CA GLY A 67 -3.97 2.42 4.56
C GLY A 67 -3.70 3.04 5.92
N CYS A 68 -3.86 4.35 6.03
CA CYS A 68 -3.48 5.12 7.22
C CYS A 68 -4.30 4.79 8.49
N GLY A 69 -5.45 4.13 8.35
CA GLY A 69 -6.31 3.74 9.45
C GLY A 69 -6.68 4.89 10.38
N THR A 70 -6.38 4.75 11.67
CA THR A 70 -6.60 5.79 12.69
C THR A 70 -5.52 6.88 12.70
N GLY A 71 -4.63 6.88 11.71
CA GLY A 71 -3.68 7.96 11.44
C GLY A 71 -2.47 8.06 12.36
N ARG A 72 -2.03 6.98 13.04
CA ARG A 72 -0.93 7.05 14.01
C ARG A 72 0.39 7.58 13.40
N ASN A 73 0.75 7.09 12.20
CA ASN A 73 1.94 7.52 11.47
C ASN A 73 1.73 8.89 10.81
N ALA A 74 0.57 9.08 10.15
CA ALA A 74 0.20 10.32 9.51
C ALA A 74 0.19 11.51 10.48
N LEU A 75 -0.39 11.34 11.68
CA LEU A 75 -0.44 12.37 12.72
C LEU A 75 0.94 12.72 13.27
N TRP A 76 1.79 11.72 13.49
CA TRP A 76 3.16 11.98 13.90
C TRP A 76 3.91 12.79 12.86
N LEU A 77 3.85 12.40 11.58
CA LEU A 77 4.49 13.15 10.49
C LEU A 77 3.96 14.57 10.39
N ALA A 78 2.63 14.77 10.49
CA ALA A 78 2.05 16.12 10.50
C ALA A 78 2.57 16.96 11.67
N GLY A 79 2.77 16.35 12.84
CA GLY A 79 3.40 17.00 14.01
C GLY A 79 4.87 17.33 13.79
N GLN A 80 5.55 16.68 12.84
CA GLN A 80 6.91 17.02 12.40
C GLN A 80 6.95 18.01 11.22
N GLY A 81 5.79 18.58 10.85
CA GLY A 81 5.70 19.58 9.79
C GLY A 81 5.51 19.02 8.38
N TRP A 82 5.26 17.71 8.22
CA TRP A 82 4.93 17.14 6.91
C TRP A 82 3.50 17.51 6.49
N SER A 83 3.32 17.74 5.18
CA SER A 83 2.00 17.81 4.56
C SER A 83 1.56 16.37 4.22
N VAL A 84 0.61 15.82 4.96
CA VAL A 84 0.28 14.38 4.89
C VAL A 84 -1.06 14.17 4.21
N THR A 85 -1.07 13.29 3.20
CA THR A 85 -2.26 12.69 2.61
C THR A 85 -2.38 11.26 3.12
N GLY A 86 -3.47 10.92 3.81
CA GLY A 86 -3.80 9.57 4.25
C GLY A 86 -4.93 8.99 3.42
N VAL A 87 -4.79 7.74 2.96
CA VAL A 87 -5.82 7.01 2.21
C VAL A 87 -6.22 5.77 2.99
N ASP A 88 -7.52 5.58 3.22
CA ASP A 88 -8.04 4.35 3.84
C ASP A 88 -9.46 4.05 3.38
N SER A 89 -9.81 2.78 3.32
CA SER A 89 -11.17 2.31 2.99
C SER A 89 -12.12 2.34 4.18
N SER A 90 -11.64 2.59 5.39
CA SER A 90 -12.46 2.66 6.60
C SER A 90 -12.85 4.10 6.94
N TYR A 91 -14.14 4.37 6.87
CA TYR A 91 -14.68 5.66 7.32
C TYR A 91 -14.49 5.87 8.83
N VAL A 92 -14.65 4.81 9.61
CA VAL A 92 -14.46 4.87 11.09
C VAL A 92 -13.01 5.18 11.44
N GLY A 93 -12.05 4.52 10.79
CA GLY A 93 -10.62 4.80 10.98
C GLY A 93 -10.28 6.25 10.68
N LEU A 94 -10.70 6.74 9.51
CA LEU A 94 -10.47 8.13 9.09
C LEU A 94 -11.18 9.15 10.01
N SER A 95 -12.38 8.84 10.51
CA SER A 95 -13.09 9.69 11.47
C SER A 95 -12.32 9.82 12.79
N GLN A 96 -11.74 8.72 13.27
CA GLN A 96 -10.88 8.73 14.47
C GLN A 96 -9.59 9.53 14.21
N ALA A 97 -8.95 9.34 13.05
CA ALA A 97 -7.77 10.11 12.66
C ALA A 97 -8.07 11.62 12.64
N MET A 98 -9.20 12.01 12.04
CA MET A 98 -9.64 13.42 11.98
C MET A 98 -9.93 13.99 13.37
N ALA A 99 -10.60 13.24 14.25
CA ALA A 99 -10.88 13.66 15.62
C ALA A 99 -9.58 13.90 16.41
N ARG A 100 -8.59 13.02 16.21
CA ARG A 100 -7.26 13.15 16.83
C ARG A 100 -6.48 14.33 16.25
N ALA A 101 -6.52 14.55 14.94
CA ALA A 101 -5.90 15.70 14.29
C ALA A 101 -6.42 17.02 14.88
N ARG A 102 -7.75 17.16 15.05
CA ARG A 102 -8.37 18.33 15.68
C ARG A 102 -7.91 18.53 17.12
N ARG A 103 -7.86 17.46 17.91
CA ARG A 103 -7.39 17.51 19.31
C ARG A 103 -5.94 17.98 19.42
N LEU A 104 -5.09 17.60 18.45
CA LEU A 104 -3.67 17.95 18.39
C LEU A 104 -3.39 19.24 17.64
N ASN A 105 -4.43 19.90 17.12
CA ASN A 105 -4.32 21.08 16.24
C ASN A 105 -3.43 20.84 15.01
N LEU A 106 -3.56 19.64 14.41
CA LEU A 106 -2.85 19.21 13.21
C LEU A 106 -3.80 19.16 12.01
N SER A 107 -3.26 19.32 10.81
CA SER A 107 -3.99 19.20 9.55
C SER A 107 -3.53 17.95 8.78
N LEU A 108 -4.50 17.17 8.29
CA LEU A 108 -4.31 16.04 7.41
C LEU A 108 -5.29 16.15 6.24
N GLU A 109 -4.85 15.74 5.06
CA GLU A 109 -5.75 15.40 3.97
C GLU A 109 -6.09 13.91 4.09
N LEU A 110 -7.38 13.58 4.28
CA LEU A 110 -7.84 12.20 4.45
C LEU A 110 -8.81 11.83 3.33
N LEU A 111 -8.47 10.78 2.59
CA LEU A 111 -9.23 10.26 1.47
C LEU A 111 -9.89 8.93 1.85
N HIS A 112 -11.22 8.91 1.90
CA HIS A 112 -12.00 7.69 2.08
C HIS A 112 -12.13 6.97 0.74
N LEU A 113 -11.21 6.06 0.46
CA LEU A 113 -11.12 5.40 -0.84
C LEU A 113 -10.50 4.01 -0.70
N ASP A 114 -10.96 3.07 -1.50
CA ASP A 114 -10.29 1.80 -1.68
C ASP A 114 -8.97 2.01 -2.43
N LEU A 115 -7.88 1.43 -1.92
CA LEU A 115 -6.56 1.55 -2.54
C LEU A 115 -6.52 0.97 -3.96
N THR A 116 -7.44 0.06 -4.32
CA THR A 116 -7.58 -0.44 -5.70
C THR A 116 -8.12 0.61 -6.68
N GLU A 117 -8.76 1.65 -6.16
CA GLU A 117 -9.35 2.75 -6.92
C GLU A 117 -8.49 4.03 -6.82
N TYR A 118 -7.47 4.01 -5.97
CA TYR A 118 -6.62 5.18 -5.74
C TYR A 118 -5.62 5.40 -6.88
N ILE A 119 -5.72 6.57 -7.50
CA ILE A 119 -4.77 7.03 -8.53
C ILE A 119 -3.90 8.12 -7.91
N PRO A 120 -2.61 7.84 -7.65
CA PRO A 120 -1.73 8.80 -7.01
C PRO A 120 -1.34 9.94 -7.94
N SER A 121 -1.11 11.12 -7.37
CA SER A 121 -0.42 12.19 -8.06
C SER A 121 1.04 11.78 -8.30
N ILE A 122 1.46 11.75 -9.57
CA ILE A 122 2.77 11.23 -9.96
C ILE A 122 3.91 12.13 -9.46
N GLY A 123 4.89 11.55 -8.76
CA GLY A 123 6.13 12.21 -8.40
C GLY A 123 5.98 13.38 -7.43
N GLN A 124 4.95 13.41 -6.60
CA GLN A 124 4.67 14.55 -5.73
C GLN A 124 5.09 14.38 -4.27
N TYR A 125 5.37 13.16 -3.83
CA TYR A 125 5.65 12.87 -2.43
C TYR A 125 7.13 12.59 -2.21
N GLN A 126 7.66 13.06 -1.08
CA GLN A 126 9.02 12.77 -0.61
C GLN A 126 9.07 11.50 0.23
N LEU A 127 7.92 11.10 0.80
CA LEU A 127 7.78 9.90 1.62
C LEU A 127 6.48 9.20 1.29
N ALA A 128 6.53 7.89 1.06
CA ALA A 128 5.35 7.02 1.01
C ALA A 128 5.44 5.96 2.12
N ILE A 129 4.31 5.62 2.71
CA ILE A 129 4.20 4.65 3.80
C ILE A 129 3.29 3.52 3.38
N ILE A 130 3.75 2.29 3.55
CA ILE A 130 2.97 1.05 3.50
C ILE A 130 3.20 0.35 4.84
N ALA A 131 2.27 0.48 5.78
CA ALA A 131 2.45 -0.08 7.11
C ALA A 131 1.27 -0.98 7.53
N ASN A 132 1.56 -2.23 7.83
CA ASN A 132 0.58 -3.26 8.25
C ASN A 132 -0.53 -3.55 7.23
N LEU A 133 -0.26 -3.34 5.96
CA LEU A 133 -1.12 -3.76 4.86
C LEU A 133 -0.72 -5.18 4.41
N HIS A 134 -1.66 -6.11 4.50
CA HIS A 134 -1.43 -7.52 4.23
C HIS A 134 -2.43 -8.00 3.18
N PHE A 135 -2.02 -7.94 1.93
CA PHE A 135 -2.82 -8.38 0.78
C PHE A 135 -2.09 -9.47 0.00
N GLY A 136 -2.86 -10.35 -0.62
CA GLY A 136 -2.35 -11.24 -1.67
C GLY A 136 -2.16 -10.52 -3.00
N GLU A 137 -1.64 -11.25 -3.99
CA GLU A 137 -1.55 -10.75 -5.35
C GLU A 137 -2.95 -10.65 -6.01
N PRO A 138 -3.17 -9.73 -6.93
CA PRO A 138 -2.22 -8.73 -7.48
C PRO A 138 -2.14 -7.43 -6.66
N MET A 139 -2.94 -7.28 -5.61
CA MET A 139 -3.03 -6.05 -4.83
C MET A 139 -1.70 -5.69 -4.16
N ARG A 140 -0.96 -6.70 -3.70
CA ARG A 140 0.36 -6.52 -3.10
C ARG A 140 1.32 -5.82 -4.06
N THR A 141 1.43 -6.28 -5.30
CA THR A 141 2.21 -5.62 -6.36
C THR A 141 1.70 -4.21 -6.63
N GLY A 142 0.38 -4.02 -6.74
CA GLY A 142 -0.24 -2.71 -6.97
C GLY A 142 0.14 -1.67 -5.94
N LEU A 143 0.23 -2.03 -4.65
CA LEU A 143 0.64 -1.10 -3.58
C LEU A 143 2.05 -0.55 -3.78
N PHE A 144 3.01 -1.39 -4.16
CA PHE A 144 4.38 -0.94 -4.42
C PHE A 144 4.46 -0.04 -5.65
N GLU A 145 3.66 -0.33 -6.70
CA GLU A 145 3.57 0.52 -7.88
C GLU A 145 2.90 1.88 -7.59
N ILE A 146 1.86 1.91 -6.75
CA ILE A 146 1.25 3.14 -6.25
C ILE A 146 2.29 3.97 -5.50
N ALA A 147 3.00 3.38 -4.55
CA ALA A 147 4.04 4.07 -3.79
C ALA A 147 5.14 4.61 -4.70
N LYS A 148 5.63 3.78 -5.64
CA LYS A 148 6.67 4.14 -6.58
C LYS A 148 6.28 5.30 -7.50
N SER A 149 5.06 5.26 -8.05
CA SER A 149 4.58 6.31 -8.94
C SER A 149 4.33 7.63 -8.20
N SER A 150 3.86 7.57 -6.94
CA SER A 150 3.57 8.75 -6.14
C SER A 150 4.80 9.52 -5.67
N LEU A 151 5.92 8.81 -5.44
CA LEU A 151 7.16 9.42 -4.95
C LEU A 151 7.87 10.21 -6.06
N GLU A 152 8.52 11.30 -5.70
CA GLU A 152 9.52 11.94 -6.56
C GLU A 152 10.78 11.06 -6.68
N ILE A 153 11.63 11.31 -7.68
CA ILE A 153 12.95 10.67 -7.75
C ILE A 153 13.77 11.15 -6.55
N GLY A 154 14.32 10.19 -5.79
CA GLY A 154 15.00 10.47 -4.54
C GLY A 154 14.10 10.43 -3.30
N GLY A 155 12.78 10.32 -3.48
CA GLY A 155 11.83 10.10 -2.38
C GLY A 155 11.93 8.69 -1.79
N TYR A 156 11.45 8.53 -0.56
CA TYR A 156 11.62 7.32 0.23
C TYR A 156 10.32 6.54 0.39
N LEU A 157 10.41 5.23 0.36
CA LEU A 157 9.37 4.30 0.80
C LEU A 157 9.73 3.76 2.18
N TYR A 158 8.80 3.91 3.14
CA TYR A 158 8.77 3.14 4.37
C TYR A 158 7.81 1.97 4.21
N PHE A 159 8.30 0.77 4.46
CA PHE A 159 7.50 -0.45 4.49
C PHE A 159 7.59 -1.10 5.87
N LEU A 160 6.44 -1.52 6.41
CA LEU A 160 6.33 -2.36 7.60
C LEU A 160 5.28 -3.43 7.37
N GLY A 161 5.71 -4.68 7.36
CA GLY A 161 4.84 -5.85 7.23
C GLY A 161 5.09 -6.90 8.30
N ARG A 162 4.09 -7.71 8.62
CA ARG A 162 4.25 -8.85 9.52
C ARG A 162 5.17 -9.90 8.88
N HIS A 163 6.14 -10.40 9.66
CA HIS A 163 7.03 -11.46 9.21
C HIS A 163 6.33 -12.83 9.19
N LYS A 164 6.73 -13.71 8.27
CA LYS A 164 6.19 -15.08 8.14
C LYS A 164 6.35 -15.92 9.40
N ASP A 165 7.39 -15.69 10.19
CA ASP A 165 7.58 -16.36 11.49
C ASP A 165 6.55 -15.97 12.55
N SER A 166 5.73 -14.97 12.27
CA SER A 166 4.66 -14.50 13.17
C SER A 166 3.29 -15.13 12.88
N VAL A 167 3.22 -16.17 12.06
CA VAL A 167 1.98 -16.94 11.83
C VAL A 167 1.42 -17.44 13.17
N GLY A 168 0.11 -17.25 13.38
CA GLY A 168 -0.56 -17.64 14.63
C GLY A 168 -0.48 -16.60 15.76
N HIS A 169 0.28 -15.51 15.59
CA HIS A 169 0.22 -14.35 16.46
C HIS A 169 -0.85 -13.35 15.96
N ARG A 170 -1.03 -12.22 16.68
CA ARG A 170 -1.97 -11.17 16.22
C ARG A 170 -1.65 -10.74 14.78
N GLY A 171 -2.60 -10.83 13.87
CA GLY A 171 -2.46 -10.49 12.46
C GLY A 171 -3.07 -11.55 11.55
N PRO A 172 -2.72 -11.55 10.26
CA PRO A 172 -3.16 -12.59 9.33
C PRO A 172 -2.65 -13.97 9.75
N SER A 173 -3.51 -14.98 9.67
CA SER A 173 -3.14 -16.38 9.88
C SER A 173 -2.64 -17.06 8.60
N ASP A 174 -2.90 -16.45 7.47
CA ASP A 174 -2.45 -16.92 6.16
C ASP A 174 -1.00 -16.46 5.92
N PRO A 175 -0.03 -17.39 5.82
CA PRO A 175 1.38 -17.06 5.60
C PRO A 175 1.62 -16.37 4.25
N ASP A 176 0.75 -16.56 3.26
CA ASP A 176 0.88 -15.92 1.94
C ASP A 176 0.57 -14.41 1.99
N LEU A 177 -0.05 -13.95 3.07
CA LEU A 177 -0.27 -12.52 3.33
C LEU A 177 0.89 -11.87 4.10
N LEU A 178 1.84 -12.65 4.58
CA LEU A 178 2.98 -12.19 5.38
C LEU A 178 4.22 -12.01 4.50
N PHE A 179 5.24 -11.38 5.07
CA PHE A 179 6.47 -11.03 4.36
C PHE A 179 7.69 -11.71 4.99
N ASN A 180 8.76 -11.83 4.22
CA ASN A 180 10.11 -12.02 4.69
C ASN A 180 11.06 -11.04 3.99
N GLU A 181 12.31 -10.99 4.41
CA GLU A 181 13.31 -10.05 3.90
C GLU A 181 13.64 -10.31 2.43
N GLU A 182 13.63 -11.57 1.99
CA GLU A 182 13.90 -11.97 0.61
C GLU A 182 12.78 -11.46 -0.33
N GLU A 183 11.52 -11.76 0.00
CA GLU A 183 10.37 -11.29 -0.77
C GLU A 183 10.34 -9.76 -0.86
N LEU A 184 10.62 -9.06 0.24
CA LEU A 184 10.67 -7.60 0.21
C LEU A 184 11.81 -7.09 -0.69
N ARG A 185 12.98 -7.75 -0.67
CA ARG A 185 14.11 -7.40 -1.55
C ARG A 185 13.75 -7.57 -3.02
N ASP A 186 13.06 -8.65 -3.36
CA ASP A 186 12.61 -8.91 -4.74
C ASP A 186 11.65 -7.83 -5.24
N ARG A 187 10.75 -7.34 -4.37
CA ARG A 187 9.83 -6.25 -4.72
C ARG A 187 10.51 -4.90 -4.86
N LEU A 188 11.67 -4.74 -4.23
CA LEU A 188 12.45 -3.50 -4.23
C LEU A 188 13.64 -3.55 -5.21
N THR A 189 13.66 -4.48 -6.18
CA THR A 189 14.75 -4.61 -7.16
C THR A 189 14.96 -3.34 -8.01
N GLU A 190 13.91 -2.52 -8.14
CA GLU A 190 13.93 -1.26 -8.86
C GLU A 190 14.19 -0.03 -7.98
N TRP A 191 14.61 -0.23 -6.76
CA TRP A 191 14.86 0.81 -5.76
C TRP A 191 16.32 0.78 -5.31
N GLU A 192 16.80 1.89 -4.77
CA GLU A 192 18.00 1.90 -3.94
C GLU A 192 17.58 1.43 -2.53
N ILE A 193 17.91 0.18 -2.20
CA ILE A 193 17.58 -0.39 -0.91
C ILE A 193 18.56 0.16 0.13
N VAL A 194 18.06 0.97 1.07
CA VAL A 194 18.86 1.54 2.15
C VAL A 194 18.87 0.60 3.36
N LEU A 195 17.72 0.00 3.67
CA LEU A 195 17.57 -0.93 4.78
C LEU A 195 16.50 -1.97 4.45
N ILE A 196 16.81 -3.23 4.71
CA ILE A 196 15.82 -4.28 4.95
C ILE A 196 16.25 -4.97 6.23
N SER A 197 15.39 -5.01 7.22
CA SER A 197 15.67 -5.61 8.51
C SER A 197 14.45 -6.28 9.12
N ARG A 198 14.71 -7.11 10.09
CA ARG A 198 13.71 -7.70 10.97
C ARG A 198 13.64 -6.88 12.25
N ALA A 199 12.43 -6.55 12.70
CA ALA A 199 12.21 -5.91 13.98
C ALA A 199 11.33 -6.78 14.88
N ASP A 200 11.89 -7.16 16.00
CA ASP A 200 11.14 -7.83 17.05
C ASP A 200 10.52 -6.76 17.95
N ARG A 201 9.21 -6.74 18.04
CA ARG A 201 8.56 -5.88 19.03
C ARG A 201 8.85 -6.47 20.41
N ASN A 202 9.71 -5.83 21.18
CA ASN A 202 10.00 -6.20 22.55
C ASN A 202 8.68 -6.32 23.33
N SER A 203 8.31 -7.55 23.69
CA SER A 203 7.24 -7.81 24.61
C SER A 203 7.84 -8.00 26.00
N SER A 204 7.41 -7.20 26.94
CA SER A 204 7.63 -7.46 28.39
C SER A 204 6.78 -8.64 28.88
N SER A 205 6.13 -9.38 27.97
CA SER A 205 5.25 -10.51 28.28
C SER A 205 5.96 -11.84 27.98
N GLU A 206 5.56 -12.91 28.68
CA GLU A 206 6.04 -14.28 28.51
C GLU A 206 5.82 -14.88 27.09
N ARG A 207 5.18 -14.14 26.19
CA ARG A 207 4.97 -14.55 24.79
C ARG A 207 5.90 -13.77 23.87
N PRO A 208 6.58 -14.44 22.91
CA PRO A 208 7.39 -13.77 21.92
C PRO A 208 6.60 -12.67 21.21
N ALA A 209 7.21 -11.50 21.07
CA ALA A 209 6.60 -10.43 20.29
C ALA A 209 6.52 -10.83 18.82
N PRO A 210 5.47 -10.39 18.11
CA PRO A 210 5.41 -10.62 16.68
C PRO A 210 6.55 -9.87 15.98
N THR A 211 7.28 -10.60 15.16
CA THR A 211 8.35 -10.08 14.31
C THR A 211 7.77 -9.37 13.09
N ASN A 212 8.35 -8.27 12.69
CA ASN A 212 8.01 -7.54 11.47
C ASN A 212 9.20 -7.49 10.51
N VAL A 213 8.91 -7.31 9.22
CA VAL A 213 9.89 -6.93 8.19
C VAL A 213 9.76 -5.44 7.96
N ILE A 214 10.90 -4.75 7.95
CA ILE A 214 11.00 -3.32 7.68
C ILE A 214 11.76 -3.14 6.38
N GLY A 215 11.28 -2.22 5.54
CA GLY A 215 11.96 -1.74 4.36
C GLY A 215 12.08 -0.22 4.38
N TRP A 216 13.26 0.26 4.02
CA TRP A 216 13.51 1.66 3.73
C TRP A 216 14.26 1.74 2.41
N ALA A 217 13.62 2.27 1.40
CA ALA A 217 14.14 2.29 0.05
C ALA A 217 13.89 3.63 -0.61
N LYS A 218 14.81 4.03 -1.48
CA LYS A 218 14.76 5.30 -2.19
C LYS A 218 14.39 5.08 -3.65
N ARG A 219 13.47 5.87 -4.18
CA ARG A 219 13.12 5.83 -5.59
C ARG A 219 14.29 6.33 -6.44
N VAL A 220 14.76 5.49 -7.36
CA VAL A 220 15.79 5.86 -8.34
C VAL A 220 15.17 6.17 -9.70
N GLY A 221 15.81 7.07 -10.45
CA GLY A 221 15.46 7.34 -11.85
C GLY A 221 15.95 6.23 -12.78
N GLN A 222 15.39 6.16 -13.97
CA GLN A 222 15.77 5.16 -15.00
C GLN A 222 17.28 5.14 -15.32
N TYR A 223 17.98 6.26 -15.14
CA TYR A 223 19.42 6.38 -15.43
C TYR A 223 20.33 5.98 -14.26
N GLY A 224 19.83 5.88 -13.03
CA GLY A 224 20.64 5.50 -11.85
C GLY A 224 21.23 4.09 -11.94
N ARG A 225 20.60 3.19 -12.68
CA ARG A 225 21.05 1.78 -12.84
C ARG A 225 22.28 1.59 -13.75
N LEU A 226 22.58 2.55 -14.63
CA LEU A 226 23.69 2.41 -15.56
C LEU A 226 25.05 2.64 -14.88
N ILE A 227 25.09 3.38 -13.78
CA ILE A 227 26.34 3.76 -13.10
C ILE A 227 26.86 2.64 -12.21
N GLU A 228 25.97 1.87 -11.55
CA GLU A 228 26.40 0.77 -10.67
C GLU A 228 26.93 -0.47 -11.42
N LYS A 229 26.51 -0.69 -12.67
CA LYS A 229 27.01 -1.81 -13.48
C LYS A 229 28.39 -1.55 -14.11
N THR A 230 28.90 -0.34 -14.07
CA THR A 230 30.20 0.04 -14.65
C THR A 230 31.33 0.19 -13.64
N SER A 231 31.04 0.08 -12.34
CA SER A 231 32.01 0.26 -11.24
C SER A 231 32.47 -1.06 -10.60
N THR A 232 32.65 -2.14 -11.38
CA THR A 232 33.41 -3.30 -10.88
C THR A 232 34.88 -2.99 -11.07
N PRO A 233 35.70 -2.85 -10.01
CA PRO A 233 37.14 -2.68 -10.16
C PRO A 233 37.74 -3.97 -10.71
N ARG A 234 38.65 -3.81 -11.66
CA ARG A 234 39.51 -4.88 -12.15
C ARG A 234 40.56 -5.25 -11.10
#